data_8cdadefe9afadaa73166d2a8270c1097
#
_entry.id   8cdadefe9afadaa73166d2a8270c1097
#
_cell.length_a   1.000
_cell.length_b   1.000
_cell.length_c   1.000
_cell.angle_alpha   90.00
_cell.angle_beta   90.00
_cell.angle_gamma   90.00
#
_symmetry.space_group_name_H-M   'P 1'
#
loop_
_entity.id
_entity.type
_entity.pdbx_description
1 polymer ?
#
loop_
_entity_poly.entity_id
_entity_poly.type
_entity_poly.pdbx_seq_one_letter_code
_entity_poly.pdbx_strand_id
1 'polypeptide(L)'
;MKEWKKGVKLLTTFVWLGVFLVGTMYFAQEWNSQNLIKKTKAEEKSLTFSQTKAGTKENIKLEKEDGNEEETHISEQKTEEEVKHAYLTFDDGPSDHTDEILDILKEKQVKATFFVIGKTDEKSKARYQRIVAEGHSLGMHSYTHDYSYIYGSLENYKEDLQKLQDYLYEVTGQKVKLYRFPGGSSNSVSKIPIQSCIDYLDQKGIIYFDWNASSEDAVSIGTTCDKLNQNILKDALLYHNTVILMHDLYECTGTVQGLPALIDRLKKEGYQLEAITEKTVPVQHVKDQSKKPVNGKQFD
;
A
#
# COMPACT_ATOMS: atom_id res chain seq x y z
N MET A 1 38.10 8.92 -39.40
CA MET A 1 37.13 9.94 -38.85
C MET A 1 35.74 9.89 -39.48
N LYS A 2 35.50 9.47 -40.72
CA LYS A 2 34.15 9.40 -41.35
C LYS A 2 33.29 8.25 -40.81
N GLU A 3 33.87 7.11 -40.47
CA GLU A 3 33.14 5.93 -39.96
C GLU A 3 32.64 6.12 -38.51
N TRP A 4 33.41 6.81 -37.67
CA TRP A 4 33.00 7.07 -36.26
C TRP A 4 31.78 7.98 -36.17
N LYS A 5 31.64 8.96 -37.07
CA LYS A 5 30.48 9.86 -37.14
C LYS A 5 29.19 9.16 -37.57
N LYS A 6 29.26 8.03 -38.33
CA LYS A 6 28.07 7.23 -38.69
C LYS A 6 27.55 6.42 -37.51
N GLY A 7 28.43 5.82 -36.71
CA GLY A 7 28.04 5.05 -35.52
C GLY A 7 27.33 5.91 -34.46
N VAL A 8 27.87 7.12 -34.23
CA VAL A 8 27.25 8.05 -33.24
C VAL A 8 25.86 8.53 -33.70
N LYS A 9 25.65 8.81 -35.00
CA LYS A 9 24.31 9.17 -35.51
C LYS A 9 23.30 8.01 -35.43
N LEU A 10 23.73 6.77 -35.60
CA LEU A 10 22.87 5.60 -35.50
C LEU A 10 22.45 5.36 -34.04
N LEU A 11 23.38 5.51 -33.09
CA LEU A 11 23.09 5.35 -31.65
C LEU A 11 22.10 6.42 -31.13
N THR A 12 22.28 7.67 -31.57
CA THR A 12 21.35 8.75 -31.14
C THR A 12 19.96 8.57 -31.72
N THR A 13 19.78 8.05 -32.93
CA THR A 13 18.47 7.77 -33.51
C THR A 13 17.74 6.63 -32.78
N PHE A 14 18.44 5.58 -32.35
CA PHE A 14 17.82 4.49 -31.57
C PHE A 14 17.41 4.95 -30.16
N VAL A 15 18.18 5.79 -29.50
CA VAL A 15 17.83 6.36 -28.20
C VAL A 15 16.57 7.24 -28.32
N TRP A 16 16.46 8.07 -29.35
CA TRP A 16 15.26 8.92 -29.57
C TRP A 16 14.01 8.10 -29.94
N LEU A 17 14.16 7.01 -30.71
CA LEU A 17 13.04 6.09 -31.00
C LEU A 17 12.57 5.37 -29.73
N GLY A 18 13.47 4.95 -28.85
CA GLY A 18 13.13 4.31 -27.58
C GLY A 18 12.36 5.25 -26.65
N VAL A 19 12.81 6.50 -26.52
CA VAL A 19 12.15 7.51 -25.70
C VAL A 19 10.76 7.86 -26.26
N PHE A 20 10.61 7.90 -27.62
CA PHE A 20 9.33 8.18 -28.26
C PHE A 20 8.32 7.05 -28.05
N LEU A 21 8.76 5.77 -28.15
CA LEU A 21 7.90 4.60 -27.92
C LEU A 21 7.46 4.49 -26.45
N VAL A 22 8.35 4.75 -25.49
CA VAL A 22 7.98 4.77 -24.07
C VAL A 22 7.01 5.91 -23.79
N GLY A 23 7.23 7.09 -24.36
CA GLY A 23 6.34 8.24 -24.19
C GLY A 23 4.93 8.00 -24.77
N THR A 24 4.82 7.33 -25.93
CA THR A 24 3.52 7.01 -26.51
C THR A 24 2.76 5.92 -25.74
N MET A 25 3.46 4.94 -25.15
CA MET A 25 2.82 3.93 -24.27
C MET A 25 2.31 4.59 -22.98
N TYR A 26 3.08 5.50 -22.40
CA TYR A 26 2.67 6.23 -21.20
C TYR A 26 1.43 7.09 -21.47
N PHE A 27 1.42 7.81 -22.59
CA PHE A 27 0.28 8.65 -22.97
C PHE A 27 -1.00 7.84 -23.29
N ALA A 28 -0.84 6.65 -23.89
CA ALA A 28 -1.96 5.76 -24.16
C ALA A 28 -2.56 5.17 -22.87
N GLN A 29 -1.72 4.88 -21.89
CA GLN A 29 -2.14 4.35 -20.59
C GLN A 29 -2.87 5.42 -19.76
N GLU A 30 -2.38 6.65 -19.77
CA GLU A 30 -3.02 7.78 -19.12
C GLU A 30 -4.35 8.19 -19.77
N TRP A 31 -4.41 8.15 -21.12
CA TRP A 31 -5.65 8.36 -21.88
C TRP A 31 -6.72 7.32 -21.53
N ASN A 32 -6.33 6.05 -21.38
CA ASN A 32 -7.25 4.96 -21.07
C ASN A 32 -7.79 5.07 -19.63
N SER A 33 -6.95 5.45 -18.67
CA SER A 33 -7.36 5.69 -17.27
C SER A 33 -8.32 6.87 -17.14
N GLN A 34 -8.06 7.98 -17.85
CA GLN A 34 -8.93 9.15 -17.88
C GLN A 34 -10.32 8.86 -18.49
N ASN A 35 -10.37 7.98 -19.48
CA ASN A 35 -11.63 7.57 -20.11
C ASN A 35 -12.42 6.61 -19.21
N LEU A 36 -11.75 5.75 -18.45
CA LEU A 36 -12.41 4.88 -17.46
C LEU A 36 -13.06 5.71 -16.34
N ILE A 37 -12.34 6.71 -15.81
CA ILE A 37 -12.84 7.63 -14.76
C ILE A 37 -14.05 8.44 -15.28
N LYS A 38 -14.03 8.86 -16.54
CA LYS A 38 -15.17 9.57 -17.14
C LYS A 38 -16.40 8.67 -17.30
N LYS A 39 -16.19 7.39 -17.62
CA LYS A 39 -17.27 6.41 -17.77
C LYS A 39 -17.92 6.08 -16.42
N THR A 40 -17.14 5.85 -15.37
CA THR A 40 -17.67 5.60 -14.02
C THR A 40 -18.43 6.80 -13.47
N LYS A 41 -17.93 8.03 -13.63
CA LYS A 41 -18.65 9.25 -13.23
C LYS A 41 -19.95 9.47 -14.01
N ALA A 42 -20.03 9.02 -15.27
CA ALA A 42 -21.26 9.10 -16.06
C ALA A 42 -22.30 8.07 -15.61
N GLU A 43 -21.86 6.87 -15.22
CA GLU A 43 -22.72 5.80 -14.69
C GLU A 43 -23.25 6.16 -13.30
N GLU A 44 -22.43 6.72 -12.43
CA GLU A 44 -22.83 7.22 -11.10
C GLU A 44 -23.86 8.34 -11.17
N LYS A 45 -23.68 9.27 -12.14
CA LYS A 45 -24.64 10.36 -12.37
C LYS A 45 -25.97 9.87 -12.93
N SER A 46 -25.97 8.76 -13.68
CA SER A 46 -27.18 8.11 -14.19
C SER A 46 -27.95 7.37 -13.09
N LEU A 47 -27.24 6.74 -12.14
CA LEU A 47 -27.82 6.07 -10.99
C LEU A 47 -28.49 7.06 -9.99
N THR A 48 -27.84 8.19 -9.69
CA THR A 48 -28.41 9.23 -8.82
C THR A 48 -29.64 9.90 -9.44
N PHE A 49 -29.65 10.08 -10.77
CA PHE A 49 -30.81 10.64 -11.48
C PHE A 49 -32.01 9.66 -11.51
N SER A 50 -31.76 8.34 -11.51
CA SER A 50 -32.80 7.30 -11.46
C SER A 50 -33.47 7.18 -10.09
N GLN A 51 -32.70 7.37 -9.00
CA GLN A 51 -33.21 7.32 -7.63
C GLN A 51 -34.06 8.57 -7.27
N THR A 52 -33.74 9.73 -7.84
CA THR A 52 -34.52 10.96 -7.60
C THR A 52 -35.89 10.96 -8.30
N LYS A 53 -36.10 10.13 -9.33
CA LYS A 53 -37.39 10.02 -10.02
C LYS A 53 -38.38 9.01 -9.41
N ALA A 54 -37.92 8.12 -8.51
CA ALA A 54 -38.76 7.11 -7.88
C ALA A 54 -39.45 7.61 -6.58
N GLY A 55 -39.10 8.80 -6.09
CA GLY A 55 -39.51 9.31 -4.80
C GLY A 55 -40.74 10.28 -4.77
N THR A 56 -41.43 10.48 -5.88
CA THR A 56 -42.54 11.46 -5.90
C THR A 56 -43.79 10.92 -6.54
N LYS A 57 -44.53 10.07 -5.85
CA LYS A 57 -45.98 9.88 -5.99
C LYS A 57 -46.50 8.88 -4.95
N GLU A 58 -46.90 9.37 -3.77
CA GLU A 58 -48.00 8.79 -3.03
C GLU A 58 -48.67 9.90 -2.22
N ASN A 59 -49.90 10.17 -2.59
CA ASN A 59 -50.83 11.08 -1.88
C ASN A 59 -51.34 10.42 -0.64
N ILE A 60 -51.15 11.05 0.51
CA ILE A 60 -51.74 10.64 1.78
C ILE A 60 -53.14 11.25 1.90
N LYS A 61 -54.14 10.39 1.95
CA LYS A 61 -55.51 10.72 2.32
C LYS A 61 -55.62 10.60 3.87
N LEU A 62 -55.88 11.71 4.52
CA LEU A 62 -56.12 11.75 5.95
C LEU A 62 -57.56 11.25 6.23
N GLU A 63 -57.68 10.18 7.01
CA GLU A 63 -58.89 9.88 7.79
C GLU A 63 -58.47 9.85 9.27
N LYS A 64 -59.23 10.60 10.08
CA LYS A 64 -59.11 10.64 11.54
C LYS A 64 -59.88 9.48 12.11
N GLU A 65 -59.29 8.71 13.03
CA GLU A 65 -60.01 8.04 14.11
C GLU A 65 -59.15 7.89 15.36
N ASP A 66 -59.82 7.91 16.49
CA ASP A 66 -59.41 8.11 17.86
C ASP A 66 -58.45 7.11 18.50
N GLY A 67 -57.54 7.65 19.34
CA GLY A 67 -57.24 7.16 20.69
C GLY A 67 -56.59 5.79 20.86
N ASN A 68 -55.26 5.75 20.95
CA ASN A 68 -54.55 5.04 22.05
C ASN A 68 -53.06 5.46 22.08
N GLU A 69 -52.58 5.93 23.24
CA GLU A 69 -51.17 6.26 23.45
C GLU A 69 -50.41 4.96 23.67
N GLU A 70 -49.69 4.52 22.68
CA GLU A 70 -48.67 3.49 22.81
C GLU A 70 -47.32 4.16 22.49
N GLU A 71 -46.51 4.38 23.53
CA GLU A 71 -45.14 4.89 23.40
C GLU A 71 -44.31 3.90 22.58
N THR A 72 -44.22 4.14 21.28
CA THR A 72 -43.24 3.46 20.44
C THR A 72 -41.83 4.03 20.73
N HIS A 73 -41.08 3.32 21.56
CA HIS A 73 -39.63 3.50 21.62
C HIS A 73 -39.06 3.27 20.22
N ILE A 74 -38.84 4.37 19.51
CA ILE A 74 -37.98 4.37 18.32
C ILE A 74 -36.56 4.18 18.86
N SER A 75 -36.09 2.94 18.85
CA SER A 75 -34.66 2.68 19.03
C SER A 75 -33.95 3.31 17.84
N GLU A 76 -33.30 4.45 18.07
CA GLU A 76 -32.32 4.99 17.16
C GLU A 76 -31.22 3.90 17.01
N GLN A 77 -31.31 3.12 15.95
CA GLN A 77 -30.17 2.32 15.50
C GLN A 77 -29.12 3.32 15.05
N LYS A 78 -28.24 3.67 16.00
CA LYS A 78 -26.98 4.34 15.72
C LYS A 78 -26.21 3.37 14.81
N THR A 79 -26.20 3.65 13.51
CA THR A 79 -25.29 2.98 12.58
C THR A 79 -23.89 3.25 13.13
N GLU A 80 -23.22 2.21 13.65
CA GLU A 80 -21.81 2.31 13.97
C GLU A 80 -21.11 2.72 12.68
N GLU A 81 -20.61 3.95 12.62
CA GLU A 81 -19.73 4.37 11.52
C GLU A 81 -18.53 3.42 11.53
N GLU A 82 -18.36 2.69 10.46
CA GLU A 82 -17.25 1.75 10.30
C GLU A 82 -15.93 2.51 10.42
N VAL A 83 -15.14 2.17 11.43
CA VAL A 83 -13.88 2.87 11.74
C VAL A 83 -12.91 2.69 10.58
N LYS A 84 -12.36 3.81 10.09
CA LYS A 84 -11.33 3.79 9.03
C LYS A 84 -9.95 3.56 9.62
N HIS A 85 -9.18 2.66 9.01
CA HIS A 85 -7.81 2.35 9.42
C HIS A 85 -6.81 2.69 8.31
N ALA A 86 -5.70 3.32 8.67
CA ALA A 86 -4.58 3.57 7.78
C ALA A 86 -3.28 3.00 8.37
N TYR A 87 -2.58 2.23 7.56
CA TYR A 87 -1.32 1.61 7.91
C TYR A 87 -0.21 2.26 7.11
N LEU A 88 0.59 3.11 7.78
CA LEU A 88 1.80 3.68 7.19
C LEU A 88 2.86 2.59 7.10
N THR A 89 3.39 2.34 5.91
CA THR A 89 4.42 1.32 5.71
C THR A 89 5.63 1.89 4.96
N PHE A 90 6.83 1.48 5.39
CA PHE A 90 8.10 1.92 4.85
C PHE A 90 8.93 0.71 4.43
N ASP A 91 9.28 0.64 3.14
CA ASP A 91 10.08 -0.43 2.55
C ASP A 91 11.57 -0.04 2.45
N ASP A 92 12.46 -1.03 2.29
CA ASP A 92 13.90 -0.91 1.98
C ASP A 92 14.81 -0.37 3.09
N GLY A 93 14.22 0.02 4.23
CA GLY A 93 15.01 0.43 5.39
C GLY A 93 15.81 -0.71 6.04
N PRO A 94 16.65 -0.37 7.06
CA PRO A 94 16.90 0.96 7.61
C PRO A 94 17.78 1.83 6.72
N SER A 95 17.53 3.13 6.69
CA SER A 95 18.37 4.13 6.04
C SER A 95 18.78 5.24 7.02
N ASP A 96 19.44 6.28 6.53
CA ASP A 96 19.73 7.45 7.36
C ASP A 96 18.47 8.25 7.73
N HIS A 97 17.35 8.03 7.03
CA HIS A 97 16.05 8.62 7.34
C HIS A 97 15.25 7.85 8.40
N THR A 98 15.59 6.59 8.71
CA THR A 98 14.84 5.78 9.70
C THR A 98 14.67 6.49 11.03
N ASP A 99 15.73 7.11 11.53
CA ASP A 99 15.69 7.79 12.84
C ASP A 99 14.76 8.99 12.81
N GLU A 100 14.77 9.79 11.74
CA GLU A 100 13.90 10.95 11.54
C GLU A 100 12.43 10.52 11.38
N ILE A 101 12.17 9.46 10.61
CA ILE A 101 10.82 8.86 10.49
C ILE A 101 10.29 8.45 11.86
N LEU A 102 11.09 7.74 12.67
CA LEU A 102 10.71 7.30 14.01
C LEU A 102 10.45 8.49 14.96
N ASP A 103 11.24 9.55 14.88
CA ASP A 103 11.04 10.77 15.67
C ASP A 103 9.71 11.46 15.32
N ILE A 104 9.38 11.57 14.03
CA ILE A 104 8.10 12.10 13.53
C ILE A 104 6.92 11.24 14.02
N LEU A 105 7.01 9.92 13.87
CA LEU A 105 5.95 8.99 14.31
C LEU A 105 5.71 9.09 15.83
N LYS A 106 6.77 9.26 16.61
CA LYS A 106 6.72 9.46 18.06
C LYS A 106 6.06 10.79 18.42
N GLU A 107 6.47 11.89 17.78
CA GLU A 107 5.85 13.21 17.97
C GLU A 107 4.36 13.19 17.64
N LYS A 108 3.99 12.56 16.53
CA LYS A 108 2.59 12.44 16.07
C LYS A 108 1.79 11.37 16.83
N GLN A 109 2.42 10.59 17.74
CA GLN A 109 1.81 9.51 18.52
C GLN A 109 1.10 8.47 17.61
N VAL A 110 1.76 8.04 16.55
CA VAL A 110 1.28 7.02 15.61
C VAL A 110 2.27 5.86 15.51
N LYS A 111 1.77 4.69 15.16
CA LYS A 111 2.60 3.52 14.88
C LYS A 111 2.57 3.19 13.40
N ALA A 112 3.66 2.60 12.91
CA ALA A 112 3.87 2.26 11.52
C ALA A 112 4.48 0.86 11.38
N THR A 113 4.63 0.38 10.16
CA THR A 113 5.26 -0.90 9.84
C THR A 113 6.45 -0.66 8.92
N PHE A 114 7.58 -1.30 9.22
CA PHE A 114 8.80 -1.21 8.44
C PHE A 114 9.10 -2.59 7.83
N PHE A 115 9.02 -2.69 6.51
CA PHE A 115 9.42 -3.89 5.77
C PHE A 115 10.88 -3.74 5.35
N VAL A 116 11.76 -4.36 6.13
CA VAL A 116 13.20 -4.07 6.11
C VAL A 116 13.99 -5.05 5.26
N ILE A 117 15.18 -4.61 4.81
CA ILE A 117 16.17 -5.45 4.14
C ILE A 117 17.34 -5.80 5.08
N GLY A 118 18.21 -6.73 4.66
CA GLY A 118 19.34 -7.17 5.48
C GLY A 118 20.52 -6.19 5.48
N LYS A 119 20.63 -5.34 6.51
CA LYS A 119 21.79 -4.44 6.72
C LYS A 119 22.46 -4.78 8.03
N THR A 120 23.78 -5.07 8.00
CA THR A 120 24.52 -5.67 9.12
C THR A 120 25.42 -4.71 9.89
N ASP A 121 25.47 -3.45 9.48
CA ASP A 121 26.21 -2.43 10.21
C ASP A 121 25.54 -2.06 11.55
N GLU A 122 26.31 -1.55 12.48
CA GLU A 122 25.84 -1.28 13.85
C GLU A 122 24.72 -0.23 13.93
N LYS A 123 24.71 0.76 13.00
CA LYS A 123 23.63 1.74 12.97
C LYS A 123 22.31 1.08 12.55
N SER A 124 22.36 0.24 11.53
CA SER A 124 21.17 -0.50 11.06
C SER A 124 20.65 -1.45 12.14
N LYS A 125 21.54 -2.15 12.89
CA LYS A 125 21.13 -2.98 14.04
C LYS A 125 20.40 -2.16 15.10
N ALA A 126 20.96 -1.00 15.47
CA ALA A 126 20.33 -0.10 16.43
C ALA A 126 18.95 0.39 15.97
N ARG A 127 18.77 0.64 14.66
CA ARG A 127 17.50 1.06 14.07
C ARG A 127 16.45 -0.05 14.08
N TYR A 128 16.78 -1.32 13.78
CA TYR A 128 15.85 -2.44 13.96
C TYR A 128 15.39 -2.56 15.41
N GLN A 129 16.32 -2.46 16.36
CA GLN A 129 15.99 -2.49 17.80
C GLN A 129 15.10 -1.31 18.19
N ARG A 130 15.36 -0.12 17.65
CA ARG A 130 14.57 1.08 17.91
C ARG A 130 13.14 0.96 17.36
N ILE A 131 12.97 0.45 16.12
CA ILE A 131 11.65 0.18 15.52
C ILE A 131 10.80 -0.67 16.49
N VAL A 132 11.38 -1.76 16.99
CA VAL A 132 10.70 -2.68 17.91
C VAL A 132 10.43 -2.03 19.26
N ALA A 133 11.44 -1.37 19.86
CA ALA A 133 11.35 -0.78 21.20
C ALA A 133 10.31 0.36 21.25
N GLU A 134 10.13 1.09 20.16
CA GLU A 134 9.12 2.15 20.06
C GLU A 134 7.72 1.62 19.69
N GLY A 135 7.53 0.29 19.57
CA GLY A 135 6.24 -0.37 19.36
C GLY A 135 5.71 -0.26 17.92
N HIS A 136 6.61 -0.10 16.96
CA HIS A 136 6.31 -0.25 15.54
C HIS A 136 6.40 -1.72 15.14
N SER A 137 5.75 -2.11 14.05
CA SER A 137 5.87 -3.46 13.52
C SER A 137 7.08 -3.58 12.60
N LEU A 138 7.84 -4.65 12.82
CA LEU A 138 8.91 -5.05 11.94
C LEU A 138 8.40 -6.12 10.98
N GLY A 139 8.57 -5.91 9.68
CA GLY A 139 8.25 -6.84 8.61
C GLY A 139 9.51 -7.16 7.80
N MET A 140 9.50 -8.27 7.11
CA MET A 140 10.58 -8.70 6.21
C MET A 140 10.28 -8.25 4.78
N HIS A 141 11.30 -7.72 4.10
CA HIS A 141 11.22 -7.42 2.66
C HIS A 141 12.08 -8.38 1.85
N SER A 142 13.37 -8.37 2.07
CA SER A 142 14.37 -9.28 1.52
C SER A 142 15.68 -9.11 2.28
N TYR A 143 16.53 -10.14 2.34
CA TYR A 143 17.86 -9.97 2.88
C TYR A 143 18.78 -9.21 1.91
N THR A 144 18.77 -9.61 0.64
CA THR A 144 19.67 -9.08 -0.39
C THR A 144 19.08 -7.93 -1.20
N HIS A 145 17.78 -7.87 -1.33
CA HIS A 145 17.03 -7.02 -2.25
C HIS A 145 17.49 -7.14 -3.73
N ASP A 146 18.11 -8.26 -4.07
CA ASP A 146 18.52 -8.57 -5.45
C ASP A 146 17.43 -9.38 -6.15
N TYR A 147 16.65 -8.70 -7.00
CA TYR A 147 15.55 -9.31 -7.75
C TYR A 147 15.98 -10.51 -8.59
N SER A 148 17.20 -10.47 -9.16
CA SER A 148 17.72 -11.55 -10.00
C SER A 148 18.03 -12.80 -9.18
N TYR A 149 18.44 -12.63 -7.94
CA TYR A 149 18.68 -13.70 -6.98
C TYR A 149 17.39 -14.24 -6.41
N ILE A 150 16.59 -13.39 -5.74
CA ILE A 150 15.39 -13.83 -5.00
C ILE A 150 14.31 -14.44 -5.90
N TYR A 151 14.17 -13.92 -7.13
CA TYR A 151 13.19 -14.43 -8.10
C TYR A 151 13.80 -15.33 -9.18
N GLY A 152 15.08 -15.72 -9.01
CA GLY A 152 15.77 -16.65 -9.89
C GLY A 152 15.35 -18.11 -9.70
N SER A 153 15.11 -18.52 -8.44
CA SER A 153 14.60 -19.84 -8.06
C SER A 153 13.86 -19.79 -6.74
N LEU A 154 12.99 -20.79 -6.49
CA LEU A 154 12.28 -20.89 -5.21
C LEU A 154 13.23 -21.16 -4.02
N GLU A 155 14.32 -21.84 -4.27
CA GLU A 155 15.37 -22.09 -3.27
C GLU A 155 16.05 -20.79 -2.85
N ASN A 156 16.44 -19.94 -3.80
CA ASN A 156 17.04 -18.63 -3.52
C ASN A 156 16.07 -17.75 -2.71
N TYR A 157 14.78 -17.75 -3.10
CA TYR A 157 13.73 -17.04 -2.37
C TYR A 157 13.63 -17.49 -0.91
N LYS A 158 13.61 -18.81 -0.69
CA LYS A 158 13.55 -19.40 0.66
C LYS A 158 14.78 -19.07 1.49
N GLU A 159 15.96 -19.14 0.88
CA GLU A 159 17.23 -18.83 1.55
C GLU A 159 17.30 -17.37 1.97
N ASP A 160 16.95 -16.45 1.07
CA ASP A 160 16.92 -15.01 1.33
C ASP A 160 15.96 -14.65 2.48
N LEU A 161 14.74 -15.20 2.43
CA LEU A 161 13.73 -15.00 3.47
C LEU A 161 14.19 -15.55 4.83
N GLN A 162 14.68 -16.80 4.86
CA GLN A 162 15.12 -17.44 6.09
C GLN A 162 16.29 -16.68 6.71
N LYS A 163 17.25 -16.27 5.89
CA LYS A 163 18.41 -15.48 6.33
C LYS A 163 18.00 -14.17 6.96
N LEU A 164 17.02 -13.46 6.37
CA LEU A 164 16.51 -12.23 6.96
C LEU A 164 15.78 -12.50 8.29
N GLN A 165 14.94 -13.54 8.33
CA GLN A 165 14.19 -13.89 9.54
C GLN A 165 15.12 -14.23 10.71
N ASP A 166 16.14 -15.04 10.47
CA ASP A 166 17.13 -15.45 11.48
C ASP A 166 17.94 -14.24 11.96
N TYR A 167 18.38 -13.38 11.02
CA TYR A 167 19.12 -12.18 11.33
C TYR A 167 18.30 -11.19 12.19
N LEU A 168 17.06 -10.93 11.83
CA LEU A 168 16.19 -10.04 12.60
C LEU A 168 15.90 -10.61 14.00
N TYR A 169 15.76 -11.93 14.11
CA TYR A 169 15.61 -12.59 15.43
C TYR A 169 16.87 -12.43 16.28
N GLU A 170 18.06 -12.61 15.71
CA GLU A 170 19.34 -12.38 16.41
C GLU A 170 19.45 -10.95 16.95
N VAL A 171 19.07 -9.95 16.11
CA VAL A 171 19.24 -8.52 16.46
C VAL A 171 18.16 -8.02 17.41
N THR A 172 16.92 -8.49 17.29
CA THR A 172 15.77 -7.91 18.01
C THR A 172 15.11 -8.85 19.02
N GLY A 173 15.40 -10.14 18.94
CA GLY A 173 14.72 -11.18 19.74
C GLY A 173 13.28 -11.47 19.24
N GLN A 174 12.81 -10.82 18.17
CA GLN A 174 11.45 -11.02 17.66
C GLN A 174 11.42 -11.96 16.45
N LYS A 175 10.53 -12.95 16.48
CA LYS A 175 10.23 -13.79 15.33
C LYS A 175 9.25 -13.05 14.42
N VAL A 176 9.77 -12.41 13.38
CA VAL A 176 8.99 -11.63 12.42
C VAL A 176 8.13 -12.56 11.55
N LYS A 177 6.83 -12.22 11.38
CA LYS A 177 5.86 -12.98 10.58
C LYS A 177 5.15 -12.13 9.53
N LEU A 178 5.51 -10.87 9.40
CA LEU A 178 5.00 -9.98 8.37
C LEU A 178 6.01 -9.94 7.22
N TYR A 179 5.51 -9.96 5.98
CA TYR A 179 6.34 -9.94 4.79
C TYR A 179 5.74 -9.04 3.71
N ARG A 180 6.60 -8.41 2.91
CA ARG A 180 6.22 -7.77 1.65
C ARG A 180 7.17 -8.20 0.56
N PHE A 181 6.62 -8.62 -0.57
CA PHE A 181 7.40 -8.98 -1.76
C PHE A 181 8.11 -7.74 -2.34
N PRO A 182 9.42 -7.78 -2.63
CA PRO A 182 10.06 -6.76 -3.44
C PRO A 182 9.33 -6.56 -4.78
N GLY A 183 8.86 -5.33 -5.01
CA GLY A 183 8.00 -5.00 -6.15
C GLY A 183 6.55 -5.47 -6.05
N GLY A 184 6.11 -5.96 -4.88
CA GLY A 184 4.77 -6.48 -4.64
C GLY A 184 4.54 -7.90 -5.14
N SER A 185 3.43 -8.54 -4.69
CA SER A 185 3.08 -9.89 -5.12
C SER A 185 2.70 -9.96 -6.61
N SER A 186 2.31 -8.84 -7.22
CA SER A 186 1.96 -8.74 -8.65
C SER A 186 3.14 -8.35 -9.56
N ASN A 187 4.39 -8.35 -9.04
CA ASN A 187 5.55 -7.96 -9.84
C ASN A 187 5.71 -8.86 -11.09
N SER A 188 6.22 -8.26 -12.17
CA SER A 188 6.46 -8.95 -13.45
C SER A 188 7.90 -9.42 -13.65
N VAL A 189 8.77 -9.22 -12.66
CA VAL A 189 10.20 -9.55 -12.76
C VAL A 189 10.51 -10.95 -12.25
N SER A 190 9.60 -11.58 -11.53
CA SER A 190 9.76 -12.94 -11.04
C SER A 190 9.82 -13.96 -12.18
N LYS A 191 10.86 -14.80 -12.18
CA LYS A 191 11.03 -15.94 -13.10
C LYS A 191 10.37 -17.22 -12.57
N ILE A 192 9.92 -17.21 -11.33
CA ILE A 192 9.20 -18.31 -10.68
C ILE A 192 7.74 -17.91 -10.49
N PRO A 193 6.79 -18.86 -10.46
CA PRO A 193 5.42 -18.56 -10.13
C PRO A 193 5.33 -17.95 -8.73
N ILE A 194 4.80 -16.75 -8.62
CA ILE A 194 4.68 -16.07 -7.32
C ILE A 194 3.84 -16.89 -6.32
N GLN A 195 2.90 -17.70 -6.83
CA GLN A 195 2.11 -18.62 -6.01
C GLN A 195 2.98 -19.59 -5.21
N SER A 196 4.09 -20.07 -5.79
CA SER A 196 5.02 -20.96 -5.07
C SER A 196 5.69 -20.27 -3.87
N CYS A 197 5.93 -18.97 -3.99
CA CYS A 197 6.42 -18.16 -2.87
C CYS A 197 5.34 -17.94 -1.82
N ILE A 198 4.10 -17.66 -2.25
CA ILE A 198 2.94 -17.52 -1.37
C ILE A 198 2.69 -18.79 -0.58
N ASP A 199 2.67 -19.96 -1.26
CA ASP A 199 2.51 -21.26 -0.62
C ASP A 199 3.58 -21.53 0.45
N TYR A 200 4.82 -21.11 0.19
CA TYR A 200 5.90 -21.23 1.17
C TYR A 200 5.71 -20.29 2.37
N LEU A 201 5.28 -19.04 2.16
CA LEU A 201 4.96 -18.12 3.26
C LEU A 201 3.86 -18.70 4.15
N ASP A 202 2.79 -19.25 3.55
CA ASP A 202 1.67 -19.85 4.28
C ASP A 202 2.13 -21.05 5.13
N GLN A 203 2.97 -21.94 4.58
CA GLN A 203 3.59 -23.07 5.31
C GLN A 203 4.40 -22.60 6.53
N LYS A 204 5.00 -21.41 6.47
CA LYS A 204 5.77 -20.78 7.55
C LYS A 204 4.90 -19.99 8.53
N GLY A 205 3.61 -19.79 8.24
CA GLY A 205 2.72 -18.93 8.99
C GLY A 205 3.13 -17.44 8.90
N ILE A 206 3.66 -17.04 7.74
CA ILE A 206 4.06 -15.67 7.43
C ILE A 206 2.98 -15.03 6.56
N ILE A 207 2.52 -13.84 6.94
CA ILE A 207 1.47 -13.09 6.25
C ILE A 207 2.12 -12.01 5.39
N TYR A 208 1.81 -12.00 4.08
CA TYR A 208 2.30 -10.94 3.21
C TYR A 208 1.26 -9.84 2.99
N PHE A 209 1.77 -8.64 2.82
CA PHE A 209 1.00 -7.41 2.58
C PHE A 209 1.55 -6.68 1.36
N ASP A 210 0.67 -6.40 0.42
CA ASP A 210 0.89 -5.38 -0.60
C ASP A 210 0.38 -4.02 -0.09
N TRP A 211 -0.14 -3.18 -0.97
CA TRP A 211 -0.67 -1.85 -0.66
C TRP A 211 -1.86 -1.51 -1.57
N ASN A 212 -2.66 -0.55 -1.17
CA ASN A 212 -3.73 0.03 -1.98
C ASN A 212 -3.64 1.57 -2.09
N ALA A 213 -2.59 2.17 -1.54
CA ALA A 213 -2.22 3.56 -1.76
C ALA A 213 -0.69 3.67 -1.82
N SER A 214 -0.13 4.52 -2.69
CA SER A 214 1.31 4.69 -2.86
C SER A 214 1.71 6.14 -2.98
N SER A 215 2.87 6.49 -2.39
CA SER A 215 3.52 7.79 -2.59
C SER A 215 4.13 7.93 -3.97
N GLU A 216 4.54 6.83 -4.59
CA GLU A 216 5.37 6.79 -5.82
C GLU A 216 6.78 7.40 -5.61
N ASP A 217 7.26 7.50 -4.38
CA ASP A 217 8.52 8.16 -4.01
C ASP A 217 9.76 7.48 -4.58
N ALA A 218 9.81 6.15 -4.67
CA ALA A 218 10.95 5.42 -5.23
C ALA A 218 11.04 5.51 -6.77
N VAL A 219 9.92 5.80 -7.46
CA VAL A 219 9.91 5.95 -8.94
C VAL A 219 9.94 7.41 -9.38
N SER A 220 9.66 8.34 -8.47
CA SER A 220 9.58 9.78 -8.72
C SER A 220 10.56 10.55 -7.82
N ILE A 221 11.83 10.15 -7.84
CA ILE A 221 12.89 10.75 -7.03
C ILE A 221 12.95 12.28 -7.26
N GLY A 222 13.03 13.05 -6.18
CA GLY A 222 13.02 14.51 -6.23
C GLY A 222 11.63 15.15 -6.39
N THR A 223 10.57 14.38 -6.35
CA THR A 223 9.20 14.88 -6.30
C THR A 223 8.94 15.59 -4.97
N THR A 224 8.16 16.68 -5.01
CA THR A 224 7.83 17.47 -3.82
C THR A 224 6.98 16.65 -2.84
N CYS A 225 7.14 16.89 -1.54
CA CYS A 225 6.35 16.25 -0.48
C CYS A 225 4.83 16.41 -0.69
N ASP A 226 4.37 17.59 -1.15
CA ASP A 226 2.96 17.82 -1.44
C ASP A 226 2.42 16.88 -2.53
N LYS A 227 3.22 16.63 -3.59
CA LYS A 227 2.82 15.74 -4.67
C LYS A 227 2.78 14.29 -4.21
N LEU A 228 3.77 13.85 -3.41
CA LEU A 228 3.78 12.51 -2.82
C LEU A 228 2.54 12.30 -1.93
N ASN A 229 2.21 13.28 -1.09
CA ASN A 229 1.02 13.22 -0.24
C ASN A 229 -0.28 13.22 -1.07
N GLN A 230 -0.35 13.98 -2.18
CA GLN A 230 -1.50 13.94 -3.08
C GLN A 230 -1.67 12.56 -3.74
N ASN A 231 -0.56 11.91 -4.15
CA ASN A 231 -0.61 10.56 -4.71
C ASN A 231 -1.22 9.58 -3.69
N ILE A 232 -0.72 9.60 -2.44
CA ILE A 232 -1.26 8.75 -1.36
C ILE A 232 -2.75 9.03 -1.13
N LEU A 233 -3.12 10.29 -0.91
CA LEU A 233 -4.49 10.66 -0.53
C LEU A 233 -5.51 10.36 -1.63
N LYS A 234 -5.12 10.46 -2.89
CA LYS A 234 -5.97 10.11 -4.04
C LYS A 234 -6.51 8.70 -3.95
N ASP A 235 -5.66 7.76 -3.51
CA ASP A 235 -6.02 6.35 -3.43
C ASP A 235 -6.51 5.98 -2.02
N ALA A 236 -5.85 6.45 -0.96
CA ALA A 236 -6.18 6.11 0.43
C ALA A 236 -7.63 6.44 0.80
N LEU A 237 -8.15 7.58 0.33
CA LEU A 237 -9.51 8.03 0.64
C LEU A 237 -10.62 7.18 -0.01
N LEU A 238 -10.27 6.23 -0.87
CA LEU A 238 -11.21 5.29 -1.49
C LEU A 238 -11.49 4.06 -0.60
N TYR A 239 -10.73 3.85 0.48
CA TYR A 239 -10.78 2.64 1.29
C TYR A 239 -11.00 2.95 2.77
N HIS A 240 -11.78 2.12 3.46
CA HIS A 240 -11.87 2.13 4.92
C HIS A 240 -10.62 1.54 5.58
N ASN A 241 -9.96 0.59 4.91
CA ASN A 241 -8.69 0.01 5.33
C ASN A 241 -7.64 0.27 4.25
N THR A 242 -6.68 1.14 4.53
CA THR A 242 -5.64 1.52 3.57
C THR A 242 -4.24 1.13 4.06
N VAL A 243 -3.49 0.43 3.23
CA VAL A 243 -2.07 0.14 3.41
C VAL A 243 -1.30 1.05 2.47
N ILE A 244 -0.50 1.94 3.03
CA ILE A 244 0.19 3.01 2.32
C ILE A 244 1.65 2.63 2.12
N LEU A 245 2.07 2.51 0.85
CA LEU A 245 3.46 2.27 0.46
C LEU A 245 4.24 3.57 0.41
N MET A 246 5.31 3.62 1.18
CA MET A 246 6.40 4.60 1.16
C MET A 246 7.73 3.87 1.29
N HIS A 247 8.85 4.56 1.05
CA HIS A 247 10.17 3.95 1.18
C HIS A 247 11.03 4.70 2.21
N ASP A 248 11.82 3.92 2.95
CA ASP A 248 12.87 4.39 3.85
C ASP A 248 14.22 4.30 3.12
N LEU A 249 14.40 5.18 2.12
CA LEU A 249 15.59 5.29 1.29
C LEU A 249 16.20 6.69 1.42
N TYR A 250 17.52 6.79 1.28
CA TYR A 250 18.23 8.07 1.35
C TYR A 250 17.68 9.10 0.34
N GLU A 251 17.27 8.65 -0.83
CA GLU A 251 16.72 9.48 -1.90
C GLU A 251 15.30 9.98 -1.63
N CYS A 252 14.58 9.35 -0.69
CA CYS A 252 13.17 9.64 -0.40
C CYS A 252 12.97 10.76 0.64
N THR A 253 13.80 11.81 0.59
CA THR A 253 13.71 12.97 1.50
C THR A 253 12.32 13.62 1.48
N GLY A 254 11.64 13.67 0.33
CA GLY A 254 10.29 14.21 0.20
C GLY A 254 9.25 13.46 1.04
N THR A 255 9.41 12.15 1.18
CA THR A 255 8.56 11.29 2.04
C THR A 255 8.69 11.72 3.50
N VAL A 256 9.92 11.85 3.99
CA VAL A 256 10.19 12.29 5.38
C VAL A 256 9.60 13.68 5.64
N GLN A 257 9.89 14.64 4.76
CA GLN A 257 9.39 16.02 4.88
C GLN A 257 7.86 16.11 4.81
N GLY A 258 7.22 15.25 4.02
CA GLY A 258 5.77 15.22 3.85
C GLY A 258 5.01 14.45 4.95
N LEU A 259 5.70 13.58 5.70
CA LEU A 259 5.09 12.66 6.64
C LEU A 259 4.25 13.35 7.73
N PRO A 260 4.68 14.45 8.38
CA PRO A 260 3.85 15.12 9.38
C PRO A 260 2.51 15.60 8.83
N ALA A 261 2.52 16.22 7.64
CA ALA A 261 1.31 16.73 6.99
C ALA A 261 0.38 15.61 6.53
N LEU A 262 0.93 14.48 6.04
CA LEU A 262 0.18 13.30 5.68
C LEU A 262 -0.56 12.71 6.88
N ILE A 263 0.14 12.53 8.01
CA ILE A 263 -0.44 12.02 9.25
C ILE A 263 -1.60 12.91 9.71
N ASP A 264 -1.39 14.23 9.76
CA ASP A 264 -2.42 15.18 10.20
C ASP A 264 -3.64 15.14 9.27
N ARG A 265 -3.42 15.00 7.95
CA ARG A 265 -4.51 14.90 6.98
C ARG A 265 -5.30 13.59 7.15
N LEU A 266 -4.65 12.45 7.28
CA LEU A 266 -5.33 11.17 7.48
C LEU A 266 -6.15 11.17 8.77
N LYS A 267 -5.61 11.71 9.87
CA LYS A 267 -6.36 11.89 11.14
C LYS A 267 -7.60 12.78 10.94
N LYS A 268 -7.47 13.87 10.19
CA LYS A 268 -8.59 14.78 9.87
C LYS A 268 -9.68 14.09 9.05
N GLU A 269 -9.32 13.13 8.19
CA GLU A 269 -10.25 12.31 7.40
C GLU A 269 -10.86 11.15 8.19
N GLY A 270 -10.57 11.06 9.49
CA GLY A 270 -11.15 10.08 10.40
C GLY A 270 -10.43 8.73 10.44
N TYR A 271 -9.21 8.63 9.90
CA TYR A 271 -8.43 7.40 9.98
C TYR A 271 -7.77 7.23 11.35
N GLN A 272 -7.86 6.01 11.89
CA GLN A 272 -6.98 5.52 12.95
C GLN A 272 -5.70 5.00 12.30
N LEU A 273 -4.54 5.53 12.74
CA LEU A 273 -3.23 5.15 12.20
C LEU A 273 -2.59 4.13 13.14
N GLU A 274 -2.36 2.94 12.60
CA GLU A 274 -1.88 1.79 13.37
C GLU A 274 -0.75 1.06 12.63
N ALA A 275 0.03 0.27 13.36
CA ALA A 275 0.95 -0.68 12.77
C ALA A 275 0.20 -1.94 12.33
N ILE A 276 0.64 -2.57 11.23
CA ILE A 276 0.13 -3.87 10.78
C ILE A 276 0.48 -4.94 11.83
N THR A 277 -0.47 -5.81 12.11
CA THR A 277 -0.29 -6.97 12.99
C THR A 277 -0.71 -8.26 12.28
N GLU A 278 -0.45 -9.41 12.91
CA GLU A 278 -0.93 -10.71 12.40
C GLU A 278 -2.48 -10.80 12.33
N LYS A 279 -3.22 -9.86 12.95
CA LYS A 279 -4.68 -9.78 12.93
C LYS A 279 -5.22 -8.82 11.87
N THR A 280 -4.36 -7.99 11.30
CA THR A 280 -4.76 -7.03 10.26
C THR A 280 -5.17 -7.77 9.00
N VAL A 281 -6.31 -7.40 8.42
CA VAL A 281 -6.76 -7.97 7.14
C VAL A 281 -5.77 -7.56 6.05
N PRO A 282 -5.13 -8.51 5.36
CA PRO A 282 -4.07 -8.18 4.42
C PRO A 282 -4.63 -7.61 3.10
N VAL A 283 -4.00 -6.55 2.61
CA VAL A 283 -4.14 -6.10 1.22
C VAL A 283 -3.19 -6.95 0.38
N GLN A 284 -3.70 -7.65 -0.63
CA GLN A 284 -2.95 -8.59 -1.47
C GLN A 284 -3.34 -8.41 -2.94
N HIS A 285 -2.38 -8.06 -3.81
CA HIS A 285 -2.61 -7.93 -5.24
C HIS A 285 -2.83 -9.29 -5.90
N VAL A 286 -2.04 -10.29 -5.52
CA VAL A 286 -2.27 -11.71 -5.83
C VAL A 286 -2.81 -12.36 -4.58
N LYS A 287 -4.06 -12.83 -4.62
CA LYS A 287 -4.70 -13.49 -3.47
C LYS A 287 -4.14 -14.90 -3.29
N ASP A 288 -3.94 -15.29 -2.05
CA ASP A 288 -3.63 -16.66 -1.67
C ASP A 288 -4.80 -17.59 -2.07
N GLN A 289 -4.57 -18.44 -3.07
CA GLN A 289 -5.58 -19.35 -3.60
C GLN A 289 -5.80 -20.59 -2.69
N SER A 290 -4.91 -20.82 -1.71
CA SER A 290 -5.04 -21.93 -0.75
C SER A 290 -6.14 -21.69 0.27
N LYS A 291 -6.44 -20.43 0.56
CA LYS A 291 -7.50 -20.02 1.48
C LYS A 291 -8.82 -19.89 0.74
N LYS A 292 -9.59 -21.03 0.66
CA LYS A 292 -10.98 -20.97 0.19
C LYS A 292 -11.77 -20.03 1.10
N PRO A 293 -12.67 -19.17 0.53
CA PRO A 293 -13.54 -18.35 1.35
C PRO A 293 -14.37 -19.24 2.28
N VAL A 294 -14.22 -19.03 3.58
CA VAL A 294 -15.09 -19.68 4.58
C VAL A 294 -16.48 -19.05 4.42
N ASN A 295 -17.35 -19.82 3.74
CA ASN A 295 -18.79 -19.57 3.60
C ASN A 295 -19.24 -18.14 3.21
N GLY A 296 -19.38 -17.91 1.90
CA GLY A 296 -20.56 -17.25 1.31
C GLY A 296 -20.89 -15.81 1.74
N LYS A 297 -19.95 -14.98 2.17
CA LYS A 297 -20.13 -13.53 2.20
C LYS A 297 -19.04 -12.90 1.33
N GLN A 298 -19.43 -12.64 0.09
CA GLN A 298 -18.73 -11.77 -0.81
C GLN A 298 -18.89 -10.35 -0.24
N PHE A 299 -17.81 -9.74 0.20
CA PHE A 299 -17.76 -8.31 0.46
C PHE A 299 -17.34 -7.66 -0.86
N ASP A 300 -18.32 -7.10 -1.56
CA ASP A 300 -18.10 -6.23 -2.73
C ASP A 300 -17.56 -4.88 -2.28
#